data_701a3fea493ed77300529e95f2a6e8f2
#
_entry.id   701a3fea493ed77300529e95f2a6e8f2
#
_cell.length_a   1.000
_cell.length_b   1.000
_cell.length_c   1.000
_cell.angle_alpha   90.00
_cell.angle_beta   90.00
_cell.angle_gamma   90.00
#
_symmetry.space_group_name_H-M   'P 1'
#
loop_
_entity.id
_entity.type
_entity.pdbx_description
1 polymer ?
#
loop_
_entity_poly.entity_id
_entity_poly.type
_entity_poly.pdbx_seq_one_letter_code
_entity_poly.pdbx_strand_id
1 'polypeptide(L)'
;NEWLEFYELIGNELGKPFDPGNKKGTIFMDTYGLQALWHMKAYGTTQRQIAFAASKNHFHGSLNEKAQYQFEVSVEDVLEDREISYPLTRAMCAPIGDGAAAALICSEKGLKHFPTEVQQRAIKIKASVLSGGKYRTPQETGLSRVAAKKAYRQADLEPKDINFVEVHDATSFCEIYQLEMLGFCEIGSGGKFIEEGQTQLGGKLPVNLSG
;
A
#
# COMPACT_ATOMS: atom_id res chain seq x y z
N ASN A 1 2.12 25.34 -9.89
CA ASN A 1 2.60 23.98 -9.61
C ASN A 1 1.39 23.05 -9.67
N GLU A 2 1.17 22.39 -10.81
CA GLU A 2 0.00 21.55 -11.13
C GLU A 2 -0.39 20.56 -10.03
N TRP A 3 0.57 20.11 -9.24
CA TRP A 3 0.38 19.23 -8.10
C TRP A 3 -0.39 19.90 -6.95
N LEU A 4 -0.02 21.14 -6.62
CA LEU A 4 -0.70 21.90 -5.56
C LEU A 4 -2.13 22.27 -5.99
N GLU A 5 -2.30 22.70 -7.24
CA GLU A 5 -3.62 23.03 -7.81
C GLU A 5 -4.58 21.83 -7.75
N PHE A 6 -4.07 20.63 -8.01
CA PHE A 6 -4.86 19.39 -7.93
C PHE A 6 -5.33 19.11 -6.49
N TYR A 7 -4.45 19.25 -5.48
CA TYR A 7 -4.84 19.05 -4.08
C TYR A 7 -5.74 20.15 -3.56
N GLU A 8 -5.55 21.38 -4.00
CA GLU A 8 -6.45 22.49 -3.70
C GLU A 8 -7.85 22.23 -4.25
N LEU A 9 -7.94 21.76 -5.49
CA LEU A 9 -9.22 21.42 -6.12
C LEU A 9 -9.96 20.34 -5.33
N ILE A 10 -9.29 19.23 -5.02
CA ILE A 10 -9.89 18.12 -4.26
C ILE A 10 -10.23 18.58 -2.83
N GLY A 11 -9.33 19.28 -2.17
CA GLY A 11 -9.55 19.78 -0.82
C GLY A 11 -10.78 20.69 -0.74
N ASN A 12 -10.95 21.58 -1.71
CA ASN A 12 -12.11 22.46 -1.79
C ASN A 12 -13.39 21.65 -2.08
N GLU A 13 -13.37 20.69 -3.00
CA GLU A 13 -14.50 19.81 -3.30
C GLU A 13 -14.95 18.99 -2.08
N LEU A 14 -14.00 18.58 -1.24
CA LEU A 14 -14.27 17.80 -0.04
C LEU A 14 -14.53 18.67 1.21
N GLY A 15 -14.49 20.00 1.09
CA GLY A 15 -14.65 20.94 2.21
C GLY A 15 -13.47 20.95 3.19
N LYS A 16 -12.33 20.43 2.78
CA LYS A 16 -11.05 20.47 3.50
C LYS A 16 -9.99 21.15 2.62
N PRO A 17 -9.88 22.48 2.64
CA PRO A 17 -8.88 23.18 1.85
C PRO A 17 -7.48 22.69 2.21
N PHE A 18 -6.72 22.35 1.19
CA PHE A 18 -5.33 21.96 1.35
C PHE A 18 -4.50 23.20 1.74
N ASP A 19 -3.89 23.15 2.91
CA ASP A 19 -3.01 24.21 3.41
C ASP A 19 -1.55 23.73 3.45
N PRO A 20 -0.74 24.03 2.44
CA PRO A 20 0.68 23.66 2.43
C PRO A 20 1.49 24.36 3.52
N GLY A 21 0.92 25.37 4.18
CA GLY A 21 1.49 26.07 5.33
C GLY A 21 1.14 25.47 6.67
N ASN A 22 0.34 24.42 6.73
CA ASN A 22 -0.06 23.76 7.97
C ASN A 22 1.16 23.16 8.69
N LYS A 23 1.58 23.82 9.76
CA LYS A 23 2.74 23.38 10.56
C LYS A 23 2.45 22.15 11.44
N LYS A 24 1.19 21.68 11.51
CA LYS A 24 0.79 20.53 12.34
C LYS A 24 0.81 19.19 11.58
N GLY A 25 0.76 19.22 10.25
CA GLY A 25 0.83 18.06 9.38
C GLY A 25 2.10 18.08 8.51
N THR A 26 2.25 17.06 7.68
CA THR A 26 3.21 17.06 6.59
C THR A 26 2.46 17.01 5.28
N ILE A 27 2.97 17.68 4.27
CA ILE A 27 2.37 17.69 2.92
C ILE A 27 2.11 16.26 2.39
N PHE A 28 2.95 15.30 2.79
CA PHE A 28 2.78 13.89 2.41
C PHE A 28 1.55 13.27 3.06
N MET A 29 1.36 13.44 4.37
CA MET A 29 0.22 12.86 5.09
C MET A 29 -1.09 13.56 4.70
N ASP A 30 -1.07 14.86 4.48
CA ASP A 30 -2.23 15.60 3.98
C ASP A 30 -2.64 15.12 2.58
N THR A 31 -1.67 14.84 1.72
CA THR A 31 -1.88 14.24 0.40
C THR A 31 -2.56 12.89 0.48
N TYR A 32 -2.07 11.98 1.33
CA TYR A 32 -2.68 10.66 1.52
C TYR A 32 -4.07 10.78 2.17
N GLY A 33 -4.24 11.68 3.12
CA GLY A 33 -5.54 11.96 3.74
C GLY A 33 -6.59 12.42 2.72
N LEU A 34 -6.22 13.33 1.81
CA LEU A 34 -7.11 13.79 0.74
C LEU A 34 -7.46 12.67 -0.25
N GLN A 35 -6.49 11.83 -0.62
CA GLN A 35 -6.76 10.67 -1.48
C GLN A 35 -7.74 9.69 -0.81
N ALA A 36 -7.53 9.41 0.48
CA ALA A 36 -8.45 8.58 1.26
C ALA A 36 -9.85 9.18 1.33
N LEU A 37 -9.98 10.48 1.63
CA LEU A 37 -11.26 11.18 1.65
C LEU A 37 -11.98 11.14 0.31
N TRP A 38 -11.26 11.37 -0.79
CA TRP A 38 -11.82 11.27 -2.10
C TRP A 38 -12.38 9.86 -2.35
N HIS A 39 -11.63 8.83 -2.00
CA HIS A 39 -12.02 7.44 -2.16
C HIS A 39 -13.24 7.09 -1.29
N MET A 40 -13.27 7.59 -0.05
CA MET A 40 -14.43 7.47 0.84
C MET A 40 -15.69 8.09 0.22
N LYS A 41 -15.56 9.29 -0.36
CA LYS A 41 -16.67 9.99 -1.02
C LYS A 41 -17.13 9.26 -2.29
N ALA A 42 -16.19 8.80 -3.11
CA ALA A 42 -16.49 8.20 -4.41
C ALA A 42 -17.04 6.77 -4.30
N TYR A 43 -16.56 5.98 -3.34
CA TYR A 43 -16.84 4.55 -3.27
C TYR A 43 -17.42 4.07 -1.93
N GLY A 44 -17.56 4.97 -0.94
CA GLY A 44 -18.10 4.60 0.37
C GLY A 44 -17.12 3.85 1.28
N THR A 45 -15.84 3.84 0.96
CA THR A 45 -14.81 3.31 1.88
C THR A 45 -14.89 4.01 3.22
N THR A 46 -14.77 3.28 4.31
CA THR A 46 -14.90 3.79 5.66
C THR A 46 -13.54 3.93 6.35
N GLN A 47 -13.44 4.85 7.32
CA GLN A 47 -12.26 4.96 8.17
C GLN A 47 -11.96 3.63 8.88
N ARG A 48 -13.01 2.89 9.27
CA ARG A 48 -12.87 1.58 9.90
C ARG A 48 -12.18 0.57 8.98
N GLN A 49 -12.49 0.55 7.69
CA GLN A 49 -11.82 -0.31 6.71
C GLN A 49 -10.33 0.04 6.56
N ILE A 50 -9.99 1.33 6.64
CA ILE A 50 -8.59 1.78 6.65
C ILE A 50 -7.90 1.31 7.94
N ALA A 51 -8.60 1.36 9.09
CA ALA A 51 -8.08 0.88 10.36
C ALA A 51 -7.86 -0.64 10.37
N PHE A 52 -8.70 -1.43 9.68
CA PHE A 52 -8.48 -2.87 9.52
C PHE A 52 -7.14 -3.18 8.83
N ALA A 53 -6.76 -2.42 7.79
CA ALA A 53 -5.46 -2.59 7.15
C ALA A 53 -4.31 -2.34 8.14
N ALA A 54 -4.39 -1.25 8.92
CA ALA A 54 -3.38 -0.94 9.93
C ALA A 54 -3.28 -2.04 11.01
N SER A 55 -4.40 -2.41 11.61
CA SER A 55 -4.45 -3.45 12.65
C SER A 55 -3.87 -4.78 12.15
N LYS A 56 -4.24 -5.20 10.93
CA LYS A 56 -3.70 -6.39 10.30
C LYS A 56 -2.18 -6.30 10.09
N ASN A 57 -1.67 -5.18 9.61
CA ASN A 57 -0.23 -5.01 9.38
C ASN A 57 0.54 -5.00 10.70
N HIS A 58 0.01 -4.41 11.77
CA HIS A 58 0.59 -4.52 13.10
C HIS A 58 0.61 -5.98 13.60
N PHE A 59 -0.44 -6.76 13.37
CA PHE A 59 -0.44 -8.19 13.67
C PHE A 59 0.64 -8.93 12.87
N HIS A 60 0.77 -8.69 11.56
CA HIS A 60 1.84 -9.30 10.75
C HIS A 60 3.23 -8.90 11.26
N GLY A 61 3.42 -7.61 11.61
CA GLY A 61 4.67 -7.10 12.18
C GLY A 61 5.02 -7.77 13.51
N SER A 62 4.04 -8.10 14.36
CA SER A 62 4.28 -8.79 15.62
C SER A 62 4.86 -10.19 15.43
N LEU A 63 4.65 -10.81 14.26
CA LEU A 63 5.20 -12.11 13.89
C LEU A 63 6.59 -12.03 13.24
N ASN A 64 7.07 -10.82 12.91
CA ASN A 64 8.34 -10.60 12.22
C ASN A 64 9.37 -9.95 13.13
N GLU A 65 10.40 -10.70 13.52
CA GLU A 65 11.51 -10.22 14.36
C GLU A 65 12.26 -8.99 13.78
N LYS A 66 12.11 -8.73 12.50
CA LYS A 66 12.77 -7.62 11.79
C LYS A 66 11.86 -6.42 11.58
N ALA A 67 10.58 -6.52 11.92
CA ALA A 67 9.67 -5.39 11.83
C ALA A 67 10.02 -4.31 12.86
N GLN A 68 9.84 -3.05 12.50
CA GLN A 68 10.08 -1.94 13.40
C GLN A 68 9.07 -1.93 14.54
N TYR A 69 7.81 -2.26 14.26
CA TYR A 69 6.75 -2.42 15.26
C TYR A 69 6.37 -3.89 15.38
N GLN A 70 6.55 -4.45 16.58
CA GLN A 70 6.34 -5.87 16.88
C GLN A 70 5.25 -6.04 17.95
N PHE A 71 4.13 -5.35 17.79
CA PHE A 71 3.00 -5.39 18.71
C PHE A 71 1.68 -5.30 17.95
N GLU A 72 0.68 -5.96 18.50
CA GLU A 72 -0.67 -5.91 17.97
C GLU A 72 -1.40 -4.64 18.41
N VAL A 73 -2.30 -4.13 17.56
CA VAL A 73 -3.17 -3.00 17.83
C VAL A 73 -4.56 -3.36 17.34
N SER A 74 -5.58 -3.16 18.18
CA SER A 74 -6.96 -3.39 17.75
C SER A 74 -7.44 -2.32 16.75
N VAL A 75 -8.49 -2.63 16.00
CA VAL A 75 -9.11 -1.65 15.10
C VAL A 75 -9.62 -0.43 15.88
N GLU A 76 -10.14 -0.65 17.06
CA GLU A 76 -10.63 0.39 17.97
C GLU A 76 -9.49 1.30 18.41
N ASP A 77 -8.37 0.74 18.87
CA ASP A 77 -7.19 1.53 19.26
C ASP A 77 -6.62 2.34 18.08
N VAL A 78 -6.64 1.77 16.86
CA VAL A 78 -6.23 2.49 15.64
C VAL A 78 -7.15 3.69 15.38
N LEU A 79 -8.46 3.54 15.55
CA LEU A 79 -9.43 4.60 15.33
C LEU A 79 -9.35 5.71 16.38
N GLU A 80 -9.05 5.36 17.64
CA GLU A 80 -8.94 6.27 18.79
C GLU A 80 -7.56 6.94 18.89
N ASP A 81 -6.58 6.50 18.10
CA ASP A 81 -5.23 7.09 18.11
C ASP A 81 -5.26 8.53 17.56
N ARG A 82 -4.21 9.28 17.88
CA ARG A 82 -4.08 10.68 17.48
C ARG A 82 -4.26 10.87 15.96
N GLU A 83 -5.18 11.76 15.59
CA GLU A 83 -5.35 12.17 14.19
C GLU A 83 -4.08 12.87 13.67
N ILE A 84 -3.65 12.48 12.48
CA ILE A 84 -2.55 13.10 11.73
C ILE A 84 -3.11 14.00 10.63
N SER A 85 -3.93 13.43 9.75
CA SER A 85 -4.68 14.12 8.70
C SER A 85 -5.90 13.27 8.36
N TYR A 86 -7.09 13.71 8.75
CA TYR A 86 -8.30 12.89 8.61
C TYR A 86 -8.45 12.33 7.18
N PRO A 87 -8.75 11.03 7.00
CA PRO A 87 -9.17 10.03 8.00
C PRO A 87 -8.02 9.30 8.71
N LEU A 88 -6.77 9.73 8.54
CA LEU A 88 -5.58 9.01 9.01
C LEU A 88 -5.26 9.35 10.46
N THR A 89 -5.14 8.32 11.29
CA THR A 89 -4.57 8.39 12.62
C THR A 89 -3.08 8.01 12.59
N ARG A 90 -2.35 8.22 13.67
CA ARG A 90 -0.92 7.89 13.78
C ARG A 90 -0.66 6.42 13.49
N ALA A 91 -1.47 5.51 14.01
CA ALA A 91 -1.33 4.07 13.79
C ALA A 91 -1.62 3.64 12.34
N MET A 92 -2.23 4.49 11.53
CA MET A 92 -2.44 4.27 10.09
C MET A 92 -1.28 4.78 9.23
N CYS A 93 -0.25 5.37 9.81
CA CYS A 93 0.87 5.96 9.10
C CYS A 93 2.16 5.18 9.38
N ALA A 94 2.94 4.92 8.33
CA ALA A 94 4.23 4.26 8.49
C ALA A 94 5.16 5.07 9.39
N PRO A 95 5.89 4.43 10.32
CA PRO A 95 6.85 5.11 11.18
C PRO A 95 8.06 5.62 10.40
N ILE A 96 8.68 6.66 10.90
CA ILE A 96 9.99 7.10 10.40
C ILE A 96 11.05 6.20 11.04
N GLY A 97 11.92 5.63 10.22
CA GLY A 97 13.01 4.78 10.70
C GLY A 97 14.10 4.63 9.66
N ASP A 98 15.29 4.25 10.11
CA ASP A 98 16.41 3.91 9.26
C ASP A 98 16.46 2.40 9.07
N GLY A 99 16.74 1.97 7.85
CA GLY A 99 16.83 0.54 7.52
C GLY A 99 17.66 0.30 6.26
N ALA A 100 18.12 -0.93 6.10
CA ALA A 100 18.83 -1.36 4.92
C ALA A 100 18.50 -2.81 4.58
N ALA A 101 18.38 -3.07 3.29
CA ALA A 101 18.26 -4.43 2.76
C ALA A 101 19.18 -4.59 1.54
N ALA A 102 19.69 -5.80 1.34
CA ALA A 102 20.51 -6.13 0.20
C ALA A 102 20.03 -7.43 -0.45
N ALA A 103 19.99 -7.45 -1.77
CA ALA A 103 19.67 -8.64 -2.55
C ALA A 103 20.77 -8.90 -3.60
N LEU A 104 21.13 -10.16 -3.77
CA LEU A 104 22.05 -10.59 -4.82
C LEU A 104 21.25 -11.06 -6.03
N ILE A 105 21.46 -10.40 -7.16
CA ILE A 105 20.82 -10.76 -8.43
C ILE A 105 21.86 -11.37 -9.36
N CYS A 106 21.54 -12.50 -9.93
CA CYS A 106 22.42 -13.19 -10.89
C CYS A 106 21.62 -13.81 -12.03
N SER A 107 22.31 -14.14 -13.13
CA SER A 107 21.73 -14.95 -14.21
C SER A 107 21.61 -16.42 -13.80
N GLU A 108 20.78 -17.20 -14.51
CA GLU A 108 20.70 -18.67 -14.31
C GLU A 108 22.06 -19.34 -14.46
N LYS A 109 22.93 -18.84 -15.37
CA LYS A 109 24.31 -19.33 -15.52
C LYS A 109 25.16 -18.97 -14.29
N GLY A 110 25.03 -17.76 -13.79
CA GLY A 110 25.72 -17.30 -12.56
C GLY A 110 25.29 -18.08 -11.34
N LEU A 111 24.01 -18.42 -11.22
CA LEU A 111 23.46 -19.18 -10.10
C LEU A 111 24.16 -20.54 -9.92
N LYS A 112 24.59 -21.19 -11.00
CA LYS A 112 25.29 -22.49 -10.96
C LYS A 112 26.65 -22.43 -10.22
N HIS A 113 27.22 -21.26 -10.01
CA HIS A 113 28.47 -21.09 -9.26
C HIS A 113 28.26 -20.98 -7.73
N PHE A 114 27.03 -20.95 -7.28
CA PHE A 114 26.69 -20.91 -5.86
C PHE A 114 26.50 -22.32 -5.29
N PRO A 115 26.62 -22.49 -3.97
CA PRO A 115 26.32 -23.76 -3.29
C PRO A 115 24.89 -24.24 -3.59
N THR A 116 24.67 -25.55 -3.54
CA THR A 116 23.37 -26.17 -3.86
C THR A 116 22.23 -25.61 -3.02
N GLU A 117 22.47 -25.34 -1.75
CA GLU A 117 21.46 -24.76 -0.84
C GLU A 117 21.01 -23.36 -1.28
N VAL A 118 21.95 -22.57 -1.82
CA VAL A 118 21.65 -21.24 -2.38
C VAL A 118 20.85 -21.37 -3.66
N GLN A 119 21.23 -22.32 -4.54
CA GLN A 119 20.50 -22.57 -5.79
C GLN A 119 19.05 -23.00 -5.54
N GLN A 120 18.83 -23.89 -4.55
CA GLN A 120 17.49 -24.41 -4.22
C GLN A 120 16.52 -23.34 -3.69
N ARG A 121 17.02 -22.32 -3.01
CA ARG A 121 16.19 -21.22 -2.47
C ARG A 121 16.21 -19.96 -3.32
N ALA A 122 16.85 -19.99 -4.49
CA ALA A 122 16.84 -18.86 -5.41
C ALA A 122 15.45 -18.60 -5.97
N ILE A 123 15.05 -17.33 -6.00
CA ILE A 123 13.76 -16.90 -6.50
C ILE A 123 13.94 -16.33 -7.92
N LYS A 124 13.14 -16.80 -8.86
CA LYS A 124 13.14 -16.30 -10.23
C LYS A 124 12.36 -15.01 -10.36
N ILE A 125 13.03 -13.94 -10.80
CA ILE A 125 12.36 -12.68 -11.16
C ILE A 125 11.68 -12.89 -12.53
N LYS A 126 10.35 -12.92 -12.54
CA LYS A 126 9.56 -13.07 -13.78
C LYS A 126 9.31 -11.74 -14.50
N ALA A 127 9.18 -10.67 -13.75
CA ALA A 127 8.97 -9.32 -14.29
C ALA A 127 9.64 -8.27 -13.41
N SER A 128 10.12 -7.21 -14.06
CA SER A 128 10.54 -5.99 -13.40
C SER A 128 10.16 -4.83 -14.31
N VAL A 129 9.29 -3.94 -13.84
CA VAL A 129 8.74 -2.85 -14.65
C VAL A 129 8.78 -1.53 -13.91
N LEU A 130 8.92 -0.46 -14.67
CA LEU A 130 8.85 0.91 -14.21
C LEU A 130 7.78 1.65 -15.01
N SER A 131 7.00 2.50 -14.35
CA SER A 131 6.09 3.45 -14.98
C SER A 131 6.39 4.86 -14.51
N GLY A 132 6.60 5.75 -15.46
CA GLY A 132 6.82 7.18 -15.21
C GLY A 132 5.52 7.91 -14.91
N GLY A 133 5.61 9.00 -14.15
CA GLY A 133 4.49 9.86 -13.80
C GLY A 133 4.03 10.73 -14.97
N LYS A 134 2.72 10.96 -15.01
CA LYS A 134 2.08 12.10 -15.65
C LYS A 134 1.02 12.63 -14.69
N TYR A 135 0.62 13.86 -14.86
CA TYR A 135 -0.56 14.39 -14.16
C TYR A 135 -1.77 13.46 -14.41
N ARG A 136 -2.52 13.18 -13.37
CA ARG A 136 -3.74 12.37 -13.41
C ARG A 136 -4.77 12.93 -12.44
N THR A 137 -6.00 12.89 -12.85
CA THR A 137 -7.13 13.11 -11.94
C THR A 137 -7.38 11.86 -11.09
N PRO A 138 -8.08 11.96 -9.95
CA PRO A 138 -8.41 10.79 -9.11
C PRO A 138 -9.20 9.72 -9.86
N GLN A 139 -9.97 10.11 -10.89
CA GLN A 139 -10.77 9.22 -11.71
C GLN A 139 -9.95 8.42 -12.74
N GLU A 140 -8.76 8.90 -13.08
CA GLU A 140 -7.90 8.24 -14.04
C GLU A 140 -7.16 7.06 -13.41
N THR A 141 -6.87 6.08 -14.25
CA THR A 141 -6.08 4.90 -13.86
C THR A 141 -4.71 5.29 -13.30
N GLY A 142 -4.43 4.88 -12.07
CA GLY A 142 -3.16 5.15 -11.39
C GLY A 142 -1.94 4.48 -12.05
N LEU A 143 -0.75 4.99 -11.71
CA LEU A 143 0.52 4.47 -12.22
C LEU A 143 0.74 3.00 -11.87
N SER A 144 0.35 2.59 -10.67
CA SER A 144 0.46 1.20 -10.22
C SER A 144 -0.31 0.25 -11.13
N ARG A 145 -1.50 0.66 -11.61
CA ARG A 145 -2.28 -0.17 -12.55
C ARG A 145 -1.60 -0.29 -13.91
N VAL A 146 -0.98 0.78 -14.38
CA VAL A 146 -0.19 0.74 -15.64
C VAL A 146 1.01 -0.18 -15.49
N ALA A 147 1.74 -0.08 -14.39
CA ALA A 147 2.87 -0.95 -14.08
C ALA A 147 2.43 -2.41 -13.92
N ALA A 148 1.36 -2.68 -13.17
CA ALA A 148 0.80 -4.02 -12.96
C ALA A 148 0.46 -4.72 -14.28
N LYS A 149 -0.27 -4.04 -15.18
CA LYS A 149 -0.61 -4.59 -16.50
C LYS A 149 0.62 -4.95 -17.33
N LYS A 150 1.70 -4.15 -17.25
CA LYS A 150 2.97 -4.44 -17.92
C LYS A 150 3.66 -5.66 -17.28
N ALA A 151 3.69 -5.72 -15.94
CA ALA A 151 4.32 -6.81 -15.20
C ALA A 151 3.61 -8.15 -15.45
N TYR A 152 2.29 -8.18 -15.37
CA TYR A 152 1.50 -9.39 -15.66
C TYR A 152 1.77 -9.90 -17.09
N ARG A 153 1.75 -9.00 -18.08
CA ARG A 153 2.06 -9.36 -19.47
C ARG A 153 3.48 -9.91 -19.63
N GLN A 154 4.48 -9.28 -18.98
CA GLN A 154 5.87 -9.73 -19.04
C GLN A 154 6.07 -11.08 -18.36
N ALA A 155 5.37 -11.33 -17.27
CA ALA A 155 5.46 -12.55 -16.49
C ALA A 155 4.63 -13.71 -17.06
N ASP A 156 3.70 -13.43 -17.99
CA ASP A 156 2.65 -14.34 -18.46
C ASP A 156 1.80 -14.86 -17.29
N LEU A 157 1.30 -13.92 -16.48
CA LEU A 157 0.49 -14.17 -15.29
C LEU A 157 -0.73 -13.24 -15.26
N GLU A 158 -1.72 -13.61 -14.45
CA GLU A 158 -2.88 -12.79 -14.11
C GLU A 158 -2.93 -12.53 -12.58
N PRO A 159 -3.71 -11.55 -12.11
CA PRO A 159 -3.84 -11.29 -10.66
C PRO A 159 -4.23 -12.53 -9.84
N LYS A 160 -5.04 -13.42 -10.40
CA LYS A 160 -5.47 -14.67 -9.74
C LYS A 160 -4.34 -15.68 -9.48
N ASP A 161 -3.21 -15.53 -10.19
CA ASP A 161 -2.05 -16.43 -10.09
C ASP A 161 -1.08 -15.99 -8.98
N ILE A 162 -1.36 -14.85 -8.35
CA ILE A 162 -0.53 -14.29 -7.27
C ILE A 162 -0.97 -14.89 -5.94
N ASN A 163 -0.02 -15.39 -5.16
CA ASN A 163 -0.29 -16.07 -3.90
C ASN A 163 -0.20 -15.14 -2.68
N PHE A 164 0.65 -14.12 -2.72
CA PHE A 164 0.77 -13.06 -1.72
C PHE A 164 1.40 -11.83 -2.35
N VAL A 165 1.30 -10.69 -1.68
CA VAL A 165 1.85 -9.42 -2.19
C VAL A 165 2.37 -8.55 -1.06
N GLU A 166 3.49 -7.88 -1.32
CA GLU A 166 4.02 -6.79 -0.50
C GLU A 166 3.82 -5.49 -1.27
N VAL A 167 3.10 -4.55 -0.71
CA VAL A 167 2.83 -3.24 -1.33
C VAL A 167 3.46 -2.12 -0.50
N HIS A 168 3.79 -1.02 -1.15
CA HIS A 168 4.19 0.20 -0.44
C HIS A 168 2.96 0.87 0.16
N ASP A 169 2.88 0.86 1.48
CA ASP A 169 1.76 1.35 2.28
C ASP A 169 2.20 2.47 3.24
N ALA A 170 2.73 3.56 2.70
CA ALA A 170 3.08 4.74 3.49
C ALA A 170 1.96 5.18 4.46
N THR A 171 0.74 4.83 4.13
CA THR A 171 -0.43 4.82 5.02
C THR A 171 -1.28 3.58 4.72
N SER A 172 -2.05 3.11 5.69
CA SER A 172 -2.91 1.94 5.52
C SER A 172 -3.97 2.09 4.42
N PHE A 173 -4.37 3.31 4.07
CA PHE A 173 -5.19 3.57 2.89
C PHE A 173 -4.49 3.13 1.59
N CYS A 174 -3.16 3.27 1.52
CA CYS A 174 -2.41 2.88 0.31
C CYS A 174 -2.56 1.39 0.01
N GLU A 175 -2.71 0.53 1.01
CA GLU A 175 -2.97 -0.90 0.78
C GLU A 175 -4.30 -1.09 0.04
N ILE A 176 -5.39 -0.44 0.50
CA ILE A 176 -6.69 -0.46 -0.18
C ILE A 176 -6.54 -0.06 -1.65
N TYR A 177 -5.89 1.07 -1.88
CA TYR A 177 -5.67 1.60 -3.22
C TYR A 177 -4.83 0.67 -4.09
N GLN A 178 -3.75 0.09 -3.55
CA GLN A 178 -2.89 -0.83 -4.30
C GLN A 178 -3.60 -2.13 -4.67
N LEU A 179 -4.42 -2.70 -3.79
CA LEU A 179 -5.22 -3.89 -4.10
C LEU A 179 -6.08 -3.68 -5.35
N GLU A 180 -6.72 -2.53 -5.44
CA GLU A 180 -7.55 -2.14 -6.57
C GLU A 180 -6.70 -1.89 -7.83
N MET A 181 -5.61 -1.15 -7.69
CA MET A 181 -4.72 -0.83 -8.82
C MET A 181 -4.00 -2.05 -9.37
N LEU A 182 -3.64 -3.00 -8.53
CA LEU A 182 -3.01 -4.27 -8.95
C LEU A 182 -4.03 -5.26 -9.52
N GLY A 183 -5.32 -5.00 -9.37
CA GLY A 183 -6.41 -5.80 -9.94
C GLY A 183 -6.80 -7.02 -9.13
N PHE A 184 -6.52 -7.03 -7.83
CA PHE A 184 -6.91 -8.10 -6.92
C PHE A 184 -8.38 -8.01 -6.51
N CYS A 185 -8.96 -6.82 -6.60
CA CYS A 185 -10.38 -6.56 -6.43
C CYS A 185 -10.82 -5.43 -7.38
N GLU A 186 -12.12 -5.19 -7.45
CA GLU A 186 -12.69 -4.09 -8.21
C GLU A 186 -12.38 -2.74 -7.54
N ILE A 187 -12.35 -1.67 -8.35
CA ILE A 187 -12.17 -0.31 -7.83
C ILE A 187 -13.32 0.03 -6.89
N GLY A 188 -13.00 0.54 -5.70
CA GLY A 188 -13.95 0.84 -4.64
C GLY A 188 -14.26 -0.35 -3.71
N SER A 189 -13.70 -1.54 -3.96
CA SER A 189 -13.96 -2.75 -3.16
C SER A 189 -12.80 -3.13 -2.22
N GLY A 190 -11.66 -2.45 -2.30
CA GLY A 190 -10.47 -2.81 -1.55
C GLY A 190 -10.66 -2.78 -0.03
N GLY A 191 -11.39 -1.78 0.48
CA GLY A 191 -11.71 -1.68 1.89
C GLY A 191 -12.54 -2.87 2.41
N LYS A 192 -13.56 -3.28 1.65
CA LYS A 192 -14.37 -4.46 1.97
C LYS A 192 -13.55 -5.74 1.88
N PHE A 193 -12.70 -5.86 0.87
CA PHE A 193 -11.81 -7.02 0.68
C PHE A 193 -10.89 -7.23 1.90
N ILE A 194 -10.36 -6.15 2.49
CA ILE A 194 -9.56 -6.21 3.72
C ILE A 194 -10.43 -6.57 4.93
N GLU A 195 -11.57 -5.90 5.11
CA GLU A 195 -12.49 -6.10 6.23
C GLU A 195 -13.01 -7.55 6.32
N GLU A 196 -13.20 -8.22 5.17
CA GLU A 196 -13.57 -9.62 5.06
C GLU A 196 -12.40 -10.59 5.38
N GLY A 197 -11.22 -10.09 5.77
CA GLY A 197 -10.07 -10.91 6.13
C GLY A 197 -9.32 -11.54 4.96
N GLN A 198 -9.61 -11.13 3.72
CA GLN A 198 -9.00 -11.72 2.53
C GLN A 198 -7.49 -11.50 2.44
N THR A 199 -6.99 -10.42 3.10
CA THR A 199 -5.57 -10.02 3.08
C THR A 199 -4.77 -10.45 4.30
N GLN A 200 -5.41 -11.14 5.24
CA GLN A 200 -4.75 -11.67 6.45
C GLN A 200 -3.85 -12.86 6.12
N LEU A 201 -2.95 -13.19 7.03
CA LEU A 201 -2.20 -14.45 7.00
C LEU A 201 -3.18 -15.63 6.96
N GLY A 202 -3.09 -16.45 5.92
CA GLY A 202 -4.04 -17.54 5.66
C GLY A 202 -5.31 -17.13 4.91
N GLY A 203 -5.49 -15.85 4.60
CA GLY A 203 -6.56 -15.35 3.72
C GLY A 203 -6.34 -15.72 2.26
N LYS A 204 -7.27 -15.29 1.39
CA LYS A 204 -7.20 -15.58 -0.05
C LYS A 204 -5.97 -14.99 -0.74
N LEU A 205 -5.57 -13.78 -0.35
CA LEU A 205 -4.41 -13.07 -0.85
C LEU A 205 -3.73 -12.35 0.31
N PRO A 206 -2.83 -12.99 1.03
CA PRO A 206 -2.08 -12.34 2.10
C PRO A 206 -1.30 -11.12 1.59
N VAL A 207 -1.40 -10.00 2.32
CA VAL A 207 -0.78 -8.72 1.97
C VAL A 207 0.08 -8.21 3.11
N ASN A 208 1.28 -7.72 2.78
CA ASN A 208 2.22 -7.15 3.74
C ASN A 208 2.46 -8.09 4.93
N LEU A 209 2.85 -9.35 4.61
CA LEU A 209 3.19 -10.36 5.61
C LEU A 209 4.42 -9.98 6.43
N SER A 210 5.21 -9.05 5.93
CA SER A 210 6.38 -8.52 6.66
C SER A 210 6.01 -7.50 7.75
N GLY A 211 4.77 -7.03 7.77
CA GLY A 211 4.29 -6.04 8.74
C GLY A 211 4.29 -4.62 8.23
#